data_ee69bafb4c0d74f28addaff8393a4bd9
#
_entry.id   ee69bafb4c0d74f28addaff8393a4bd9
#
_cell.length_a   1.000
_cell.length_b   1.000
_cell.length_c   1.000
_cell.angle_alpha   90.00
_cell.angle_beta   90.00
_cell.angle_gamma   90.00
#
_symmetry.space_group_name_H-M   'P 1'
#
loop_
_entity.id
_entity.type
_entity.pdbx_description
1 polymer ?
#
loop_
_entity_poly.entity_id
_entity_poly.type
_entity_poly.pdbx_seq_one_letter_code
_entity_poly.pdbx_strand_id
1 'polypeptide(L)'
;MFDHLEIYDPRERWLIGAADLGLGALSLPFRLMSRRPPQRPGRILLLRLERIGDLLMSLGAIAAVRRLAPEAEIDLVVGRWNAEIARLLPTVNRVDVVDAPWLARGEPGADYGTLRRHAHGWRHRHYDLAINFEGDIRSHGLMALSRARRRVGFGMAGGGPLLTDVVAHDASRHVAANSLALVERAFDRTPGSLPAPPAPEALAEWRLPLPERAASAAGAALAQLAGGTLPARLIGLHAAGGRQIKQWAPERFAQAGLRLARELGAAVVLTGGPEDASIVDGVELALKQAGVTTLRVQGTVDLVILAGVLRRCQLLLTGDTGPMHLAAAVGTPVVAVFGPSMPWRYTPLIAEHRIVRIDLPCSPCNRIRRPPERCVGHVPDCLEGVTVDAVVAAARELAATLTPLSVR
;
A
#
# COMPACT_ATOMS: atom_id res chain seq x y z
N MET A 1 -26.44 -1.89 -17.59
CA MET A 1 -25.43 -2.36 -18.54
C MET A 1 -24.06 -2.06 -17.96
N PHE A 2 -23.09 -2.97 -18.01
CA PHE A 2 -21.76 -2.87 -17.41
C PHE A 2 -21.67 -2.83 -15.87
N ASP A 3 -22.62 -3.43 -15.18
CA ASP A 3 -22.66 -3.45 -13.71
C ASP A 3 -21.57 -4.35 -13.08
N HIS A 4 -20.89 -5.17 -13.90
CA HIS A 4 -19.73 -5.95 -13.50
C HIS A 4 -18.47 -5.09 -13.29
N LEU A 5 -18.48 -3.82 -13.73
CA LEU A 5 -17.39 -2.88 -13.53
C LEU A 5 -17.57 -2.16 -12.19
N GLU A 6 -16.57 -2.26 -11.31
CA GLU A 6 -16.54 -1.56 -10.01
C GLU A 6 -16.19 -0.06 -10.17
N ILE A 7 -16.88 0.64 -11.08
CA ILE A 7 -16.68 2.05 -11.38
C ILE A 7 -17.86 2.84 -10.85
N TYR A 8 -17.60 3.78 -9.93
CA TYR A 8 -18.66 4.59 -9.29
C TYR A 8 -19.32 5.61 -10.22
N ASP A 9 -18.58 6.16 -11.18
CA ASP A 9 -19.12 7.13 -12.14
C ASP A 9 -19.86 6.41 -13.26
N PRO A 10 -21.18 6.66 -13.44
CA PRO A 10 -21.95 6.01 -14.49
C PRO A 10 -21.47 6.32 -15.91
N ARG A 11 -20.96 7.54 -16.15
CA ARG A 11 -20.41 7.95 -17.47
C ARG A 11 -19.10 7.24 -17.75
N GLU A 12 -18.18 7.23 -16.79
CA GLU A 12 -16.91 6.53 -16.89
C GLU A 12 -17.13 5.02 -17.06
N ARG A 13 -18.06 4.44 -16.29
CA ARG A 13 -18.45 3.03 -16.40
C ARG A 13 -18.98 2.68 -17.80
N TRP A 14 -19.82 3.54 -18.36
CA TRP A 14 -20.36 3.34 -19.71
C TRP A 14 -19.26 3.45 -20.77
N LEU A 15 -18.39 4.46 -20.71
CA LEU A 15 -17.28 4.66 -21.63
C LEU A 15 -16.29 3.49 -21.62
N ILE A 16 -15.91 3.03 -20.42
CA ILE A 16 -14.99 1.89 -20.27
C ILE A 16 -15.66 0.60 -20.74
N GLY A 17 -16.94 0.39 -20.41
CA GLY A 17 -17.67 -0.78 -20.88
C GLY A 17 -17.81 -0.82 -22.42
N ALA A 18 -18.07 0.31 -23.05
CA ALA A 18 -18.10 0.42 -24.51
C ALA A 18 -16.70 0.18 -25.13
N ALA A 19 -15.64 0.71 -24.50
CA ALA A 19 -14.26 0.43 -24.90
C ALA A 19 -13.92 -1.06 -24.79
N ASP A 20 -14.36 -1.75 -23.75
CA ASP A 20 -14.15 -3.19 -23.57
C ASP A 20 -14.85 -4.02 -24.65
N LEU A 21 -16.06 -3.63 -25.09
CA LEU A 21 -16.72 -4.28 -26.22
C LEU A 21 -15.92 -4.13 -27.51
N GLY A 22 -15.44 -2.92 -27.80
CA GLY A 22 -14.60 -2.65 -28.97
C GLY A 22 -13.28 -3.42 -28.93
N LEU A 23 -12.60 -3.40 -27.78
CA LEU A 23 -11.37 -4.16 -27.56
C LEU A 23 -11.60 -5.67 -27.66
N GLY A 24 -12.76 -6.18 -27.19
CA GLY A 24 -13.15 -7.57 -27.29
C GLY A 24 -13.24 -8.04 -28.74
N ALA A 25 -13.91 -7.26 -29.59
CA ALA A 25 -14.04 -7.54 -31.02
C ALA A 25 -12.66 -7.51 -31.70
N LEU A 26 -11.82 -6.51 -31.42
CA LEU A 26 -10.49 -6.37 -32.03
C LEU A 26 -9.49 -7.44 -31.52
N SER A 27 -9.63 -7.93 -30.28
CA SER A 27 -8.72 -8.92 -29.70
C SER A 27 -9.03 -10.36 -30.11
N LEU A 28 -10.22 -10.65 -30.63
CA LEU A 28 -10.66 -12.01 -30.94
C LEU A 28 -9.71 -12.77 -31.87
N PRO A 29 -9.23 -12.22 -33.00
CA PRO A 29 -8.28 -12.91 -33.87
C PRO A 29 -6.97 -13.25 -33.19
N PHE A 30 -6.47 -12.33 -32.33
CA PHE A 30 -5.21 -12.52 -31.62
C PHE A 30 -5.32 -13.56 -30.50
N ARG A 31 -6.50 -13.69 -29.88
CA ARG A 31 -6.78 -14.75 -28.90
C ARG A 31 -6.78 -16.14 -29.53
N LEU A 32 -7.33 -16.27 -30.73
CA LEU A 32 -7.37 -17.52 -31.47
C LEU A 32 -5.97 -17.94 -31.97
N MET A 33 -5.07 -16.99 -32.19
CA MET A 33 -3.69 -17.23 -32.66
C MET A 33 -2.66 -17.28 -31.54
N SER A 34 -3.06 -17.07 -30.26
CA SER A 34 -2.12 -17.04 -29.14
C SER A 34 -1.51 -18.44 -28.90
N ARG A 35 -0.17 -18.50 -28.92
CA ARG A 35 0.58 -19.72 -28.55
C ARG A 35 0.37 -19.99 -27.06
N ARG A 36 0.18 -21.26 -26.69
CA ARG A 36 0.12 -21.66 -25.28
C ARG A 36 1.38 -21.17 -24.57
N PRO A 37 1.26 -20.55 -23.41
CA PRO A 37 2.41 -20.17 -22.62
C PRO A 37 3.18 -21.42 -22.17
N PRO A 38 4.49 -21.33 -21.94
CA PRO A 38 5.25 -22.46 -21.39
C PRO A 38 4.74 -22.80 -19.99
N GLN A 39 4.78 -24.08 -19.62
CA GLN A 39 4.37 -24.55 -18.29
C GLN A 39 5.20 -23.90 -17.17
N ARG A 40 6.47 -23.57 -17.46
CA ARG A 40 7.36 -22.83 -16.55
C ARG A 40 7.79 -21.53 -17.23
N PRO A 41 7.29 -20.38 -16.78
CA PRO A 41 7.69 -19.12 -17.36
C PRO A 41 9.14 -18.79 -17.00
N GLY A 42 9.96 -18.47 -18.01
CA GLY A 42 11.36 -18.06 -17.82
C GLY A 42 11.49 -16.57 -17.58
N ARG A 43 10.54 -15.76 -18.07
CA ARG A 43 10.54 -14.29 -17.88
C ARG A 43 9.16 -13.81 -17.49
N ILE A 44 9.09 -13.09 -16.36
CA ILE A 44 7.84 -12.65 -15.74
C ILE A 44 7.86 -11.15 -15.56
N LEU A 45 6.78 -10.49 -15.95
CA LEU A 45 6.53 -9.07 -15.73
C LEU A 45 5.45 -8.91 -14.66
N LEU A 46 5.74 -8.17 -13.61
CA LEU A 46 4.80 -7.80 -12.56
C LEU A 46 4.52 -6.30 -12.61
N LEU A 47 3.26 -5.89 -12.54
CA LEU A 47 2.87 -4.47 -12.49
C LEU A 47 2.19 -4.15 -11.16
N ARG A 48 2.71 -3.12 -10.45
CA ARG A 48 2.12 -2.54 -9.25
C ARG A 48 2.44 -1.04 -9.18
N LEU A 49 1.74 -0.23 -9.95
CA LEU A 49 2.00 1.20 -10.11
C LEU A 49 1.39 2.06 -9.00
N GLU A 50 0.37 1.55 -8.29
CA GLU A 50 -0.36 2.26 -7.24
C GLU A 50 0.54 2.62 -6.04
N ARG A 51 -0.05 3.10 -4.96
CA ARG A 51 0.69 3.67 -3.83
C ARG A 51 1.42 2.61 -3.00
N ILE A 52 2.28 3.10 -2.08
CA ILE A 52 3.15 2.24 -1.26
C ILE A 52 2.39 1.18 -0.47
N GLY A 53 1.22 1.54 0.10
CA GLY A 53 0.38 0.57 0.81
C GLY A 53 -0.03 -0.60 -0.07
N ASP A 54 -0.35 -0.32 -1.34
CA ASP A 54 -0.74 -1.33 -2.32
C ASP A 54 0.41 -2.27 -2.68
N LEU A 55 1.64 -1.75 -2.83
CA LEU A 55 2.84 -2.56 -3.03
C LEU A 55 3.09 -3.46 -1.81
N LEU A 56 3.05 -2.88 -0.60
CA LEU A 56 3.30 -3.62 0.64
C LEU A 56 2.27 -4.72 0.89
N MET A 57 1.01 -4.51 0.52
CA MET A 57 -0.03 -5.55 0.55
C MET A 57 0.12 -6.61 -0.54
N SER A 58 1.07 -6.48 -1.46
CA SER A 58 1.34 -7.46 -2.53
C SER A 58 2.64 -8.24 -2.32
N LEU A 59 3.41 -7.96 -1.26
CA LEU A 59 4.74 -8.57 -1.05
C LEU A 59 4.71 -10.10 -1.08
N GLY A 60 3.81 -10.72 -0.33
CA GLY A 60 3.71 -12.18 -0.30
C GLY A 60 3.25 -12.78 -1.64
N ALA A 61 2.43 -12.05 -2.41
CA ALA A 61 2.08 -12.49 -3.76
C ALA A 61 3.30 -12.43 -4.71
N ILE A 62 4.13 -11.39 -4.60
CA ILE A 62 5.39 -11.26 -5.35
C ILE A 62 6.37 -12.38 -4.92
N ALA A 63 6.47 -12.66 -3.61
CA ALA A 63 7.28 -13.76 -3.10
C ALA A 63 6.78 -15.12 -3.58
N ALA A 64 5.46 -15.33 -3.64
CA ALA A 64 4.87 -16.55 -4.16
C ALA A 64 5.22 -16.76 -5.65
N VAL A 65 5.28 -15.71 -6.47
CA VAL A 65 5.76 -15.80 -7.85
C VAL A 65 7.19 -16.35 -7.90
N ARG A 66 8.10 -15.84 -7.06
CA ARG A 66 9.49 -16.32 -6.98
C ARG A 66 9.54 -17.79 -6.55
N ARG A 67 8.77 -18.17 -5.54
CA ARG A 67 8.72 -19.57 -5.06
C ARG A 67 8.21 -20.53 -6.13
N LEU A 68 7.22 -20.12 -6.93
CA LEU A 68 6.63 -20.94 -8.00
C LEU A 68 7.47 -20.96 -9.28
N ALA A 69 8.33 -19.97 -9.47
CA ALA A 69 9.24 -19.85 -10.61
C ALA A 69 10.64 -19.43 -10.14
N PRO A 70 11.38 -20.32 -9.44
CA PRO A 70 12.65 -19.95 -8.79
C PRO A 70 13.73 -19.51 -9.76
N GLU A 71 13.75 -20.02 -10.99
CA GLU A 71 14.74 -19.71 -12.02
C GLU A 71 14.31 -18.59 -12.98
N ALA A 72 13.09 -18.04 -12.82
CA ALA A 72 12.60 -17.02 -13.73
C ALA A 72 13.28 -15.65 -13.50
N GLU A 73 13.51 -14.92 -14.59
CA GLU A 73 13.77 -13.47 -14.50
C GLU A 73 12.46 -12.73 -14.22
N ILE A 74 12.37 -12.08 -13.06
CA ILE A 74 11.19 -11.35 -12.60
C ILE A 74 11.49 -9.86 -12.64
N ASP A 75 10.79 -9.12 -13.50
CA ASP A 75 10.81 -7.66 -13.57
C ASP A 75 9.56 -7.12 -12.87
N LEU A 76 9.74 -6.16 -11.95
CA LEU A 76 8.65 -5.48 -11.25
C LEU A 76 8.59 -4.01 -11.70
N VAL A 77 7.45 -3.64 -12.25
CA VAL A 77 7.17 -2.26 -12.66
C VAL A 77 6.40 -1.54 -11.56
N VAL A 78 6.92 -0.41 -11.13
CA VAL A 78 6.34 0.42 -10.05
C VAL A 78 6.31 1.90 -10.42
N GLY A 79 5.49 2.68 -9.72
CA GLY A 79 5.58 4.15 -9.74
C GLY A 79 6.83 4.63 -8.97
N ARG A 80 7.31 5.85 -9.26
CA ARG A 80 8.51 6.44 -8.62
C ARG A 80 8.48 6.39 -7.09
N TRP A 81 7.30 6.59 -6.50
CA TRP A 81 7.10 6.57 -5.04
C TRP A 81 7.32 5.19 -4.38
N ASN A 82 7.37 4.13 -5.15
CA ASN A 82 7.60 2.76 -4.69
C ASN A 82 9.02 2.26 -5.01
N ALA A 83 9.79 3.01 -5.80
CA ALA A 83 11.04 2.54 -6.38
C ALA A 83 12.08 2.07 -5.34
N GLU A 84 12.23 2.84 -4.26
CA GLU A 84 13.19 2.53 -3.19
C GLU A 84 12.82 1.24 -2.46
N ILE A 85 11.55 1.09 -2.11
CA ILE A 85 11.03 -0.11 -1.44
C ILE A 85 11.10 -1.33 -2.36
N ALA A 86 10.71 -1.18 -3.63
CA ALA A 86 10.75 -2.27 -4.59
C ALA A 86 12.17 -2.83 -4.80
N ARG A 87 13.20 -1.97 -4.78
CA ARG A 87 14.61 -2.37 -4.90
C ARG A 87 15.14 -3.16 -3.71
N LEU A 88 14.43 -3.16 -2.58
CA LEU A 88 14.79 -4.01 -1.43
C LEU A 88 14.32 -5.45 -1.59
N LEU A 89 13.45 -5.75 -2.53
CA LEU A 89 12.84 -7.07 -2.67
C LEU A 89 13.81 -8.07 -3.32
N PRO A 90 14.30 -9.07 -2.59
CA PRO A 90 15.21 -10.08 -3.15
C PRO A 90 14.51 -11.02 -4.13
N THR A 91 13.18 -10.96 -4.17
CA THR A 91 12.33 -11.79 -5.01
C THR A 91 12.28 -11.34 -6.46
N VAL A 92 12.72 -10.10 -6.76
CA VAL A 92 12.73 -9.53 -8.12
C VAL A 92 14.14 -9.33 -8.62
N ASN A 93 14.35 -9.52 -9.92
CA ASN A 93 15.66 -9.34 -10.56
C ASN A 93 15.88 -7.90 -11.00
N ARG A 94 14.79 -7.22 -11.41
CA ARG A 94 14.85 -5.86 -11.90
C ARG A 94 13.62 -5.07 -11.46
N VAL A 95 13.85 -3.84 -11.04
CA VAL A 95 12.79 -2.86 -10.78
C VAL A 95 12.79 -1.84 -11.92
N ASP A 96 11.67 -1.73 -12.60
CA ASP A 96 11.44 -0.74 -13.64
C ASP A 96 10.50 0.34 -13.11
N VAL A 97 10.83 1.62 -13.34
CA VAL A 97 10.10 2.75 -12.75
C VAL A 97 9.40 3.53 -13.84
N VAL A 98 8.10 3.67 -13.70
CA VAL A 98 7.29 4.44 -14.65
C VAL A 98 6.37 5.42 -13.93
N ASP A 99 6.18 6.57 -14.54
CA ASP A 99 5.26 7.58 -14.04
C ASP A 99 3.96 7.53 -14.83
N ALA A 100 2.95 6.96 -14.20
CA ALA A 100 1.61 6.86 -14.77
C ALA A 100 0.84 8.17 -14.54
N PRO A 101 0.46 8.94 -15.61
CA PRO A 101 -0.18 10.25 -15.45
C PRO A 101 -1.45 10.24 -14.61
N TRP A 102 -2.23 9.15 -14.66
CA TRP A 102 -3.46 9.01 -13.86
C TRP A 102 -3.23 8.72 -12.38
N LEU A 103 -1.99 8.42 -11.98
CA LEU A 103 -1.57 8.23 -10.58
C LEU A 103 -0.76 9.40 -10.05
N ALA A 104 -0.22 10.24 -10.94
CA ALA A 104 0.50 11.46 -10.58
C ALA A 104 -0.48 12.48 -9.96
N ARG A 105 -0.10 13.07 -8.81
CA ARG A 105 -0.89 14.11 -8.13
C ARG A 105 -0.34 15.49 -8.47
N GLY A 106 -0.44 15.90 -9.75
CA GLY A 106 0.06 17.20 -10.20
C GLY A 106 1.59 17.30 -10.34
N GLU A 107 2.31 16.19 -10.25
CA GLU A 107 3.76 16.17 -10.41
C GLU A 107 4.16 16.35 -11.88
N PRO A 108 5.14 17.21 -12.20
CA PRO A 108 5.65 17.37 -13.57
C PRO A 108 6.37 16.12 -14.05
N GLY A 109 6.31 15.85 -15.34
CA GLY A 109 7.09 14.78 -16.02
C GLY A 109 6.34 13.49 -16.35
N ALA A 110 5.11 13.32 -15.87
CA ALA A 110 4.29 12.18 -16.26
C ALA A 110 3.51 12.49 -17.54
N ASP A 111 3.95 11.95 -18.69
CA ASP A 111 3.23 12.05 -19.96
C ASP A 111 2.94 10.69 -20.59
N TYR A 112 1.81 10.61 -21.31
CA TYR A 112 1.36 9.37 -21.93
C TYR A 112 2.29 8.86 -23.04
N GLY A 113 2.95 9.79 -23.77
CA GLY A 113 3.87 9.44 -24.86
C GLY A 113 5.11 8.73 -24.33
N THR A 114 5.73 9.29 -23.30
CA THR A 114 6.90 8.72 -22.64
C THR A 114 6.56 7.37 -22.00
N LEU A 115 5.44 7.30 -21.27
CA LEU A 115 4.97 6.05 -20.66
C LEU A 115 4.74 4.95 -21.71
N ARG A 116 4.09 5.29 -22.83
CA ARG A 116 3.84 4.35 -23.94
C ARG A 116 5.14 3.86 -24.58
N ARG A 117 6.10 4.77 -24.85
CA ARG A 117 7.42 4.38 -25.40
C ARG A 117 8.15 3.44 -24.46
N HIS A 118 8.14 3.75 -23.17
CA HIS A 118 8.74 2.91 -22.15
C HIS A 118 8.13 1.51 -22.13
N ALA A 119 6.80 1.43 -22.00
CA ALA A 119 6.09 0.15 -21.97
C ALA A 119 6.26 -0.64 -23.30
N HIS A 120 6.36 0.05 -24.44
CA HIS A 120 6.63 -0.61 -25.71
C HIS A 120 8.03 -1.26 -25.75
N GLY A 121 9.01 -0.71 -25.01
CA GLY A 121 10.34 -1.30 -24.84
C GLY A 121 10.33 -2.66 -24.15
N TRP A 122 9.34 -2.94 -23.31
CA TRP A 122 9.23 -4.23 -22.61
C TRP A 122 9.07 -5.43 -23.56
N ARG A 123 8.55 -5.24 -24.77
CA ARG A 123 8.41 -6.30 -25.78
C ARG A 123 9.73 -7.02 -26.11
N HIS A 124 10.85 -6.31 -26.00
CA HIS A 124 12.18 -6.88 -26.28
C HIS A 124 12.66 -7.84 -25.20
N ARG A 125 11.97 -7.87 -24.06
CA ARG A 125 12.23 -8.82 -22.97
C ARG A 125 11.58 -10.19 -23.20
N HIS A 126 10.61 -10.29 -24.13
CA HIS A 126 9.93 -11.56 -24.48
C HIS A 126 9.33 -12.28 -23.27
N TYR A 127 8.52 -11.59 -22.47
CA TYR A 127 7.88 -12.16 -21.30
C TYR A 127 6.94 -13.31 -21.63
N ASP A 128 7.06 -14.43 -20.90
CA ASP A 128 6.15 -15.56 -20.96
C ASP A 128 4.86 -15.28 -20.18
N LEU A 129 4.98 -14.59 -19.03
CA LEU A 129 3.89 -14.28 -18.13
C LEU A 129 3.96 -12.81 -17.73
N ALA A 130 2.81 -12.17 -17.67
CA ALA A 130 2.64 -10.87 -17.02
C ALA A 130 1.47 -10.93 -16.03
N ILE A 131 1.65 -10.38 -14.82
CA ILE A 131 0.62 -10.27 -13.79
C ILE A 131 0.43 -8.80 -13.45
N ASN A 132 -0.79 -8.31 -13.60
CA ASN A 132 -1.16 -6.97 -13.18
C ASN A 132 -1.96 -7.02 -11.88
N PHE A 133 -1.38 -6.54 -10.80
CA PHE A 133 -2.03 -6.47 -9.49
C PHE A 133 -3.07 -5.34 -9.37
N GLU A 134 -3.24 -4.57 -10.43
CA GLU A 134 -4.26 -3.53 -10.55
C GLU A 134 -5.41 -4.01 -11.45
N GLY A 135 -6.57 -3.41 -11.30
CA GLY A 135 -7.73 -3.74 -12.15
C GLY A 135 -8.09 -2.65 -13.18
N ASP A 136 -7.14 -1.76 -13.52
CA ASP A 136 -7.37 -0.58 -14.35
C ASP A 136 -7.06 -0.84 -15.83
N ILE A 137 -7.97 -0.44 -16.73
CA ILE A 137 -7.80 -0.61 -18.18
C ILE A 137 -6.50 -0.01 -18.72
N ARG A 138 -6.01 1.10 -18.14
CA ARG A 138 -4.78 1.79 -18.57
C ARG A 138 -3.54 0.96 -18.25
N SER A 139 -3.47 0.38 -17.06
CA SER A 139 -2.37 -0.53 -16.68
C SER A 139 -2.42 -1.85 -17.47
N HIS A 140 -3.62 -2.36 -17.81
CA HIS A 140 -3.77 -3.49 -18.74
C HIS A 140 -3.27 -3.13 -20.15
N GLY A 141 -3.53 -1.90 -20.61
CA GLY A 141 -3.00 -1.39 -21.89
C GLY A 141 -1.47 -1.37 -21.90
N LEU A 142 -0.82 -0.91 -20.82
CA LEU A 142 0.63 -0.96 -20.68
C LEU A 142 1.15 -2.40 -20.71
N MET A 143 0.51 -3.29 -19.95
CA MET A 143 0.88 -4.71 -19.94
C MET A 143 0.74 -5.35 -21.33
N ALA A 144 -0.30 -4.99 -22.08
CA ALA A 144 -0.50 -5.51 -23.45
C ALA A 144 0.62 -5.08 -24.40
N LEU A 145 1.20 -3.88 -24.23
CA LEU A 145 2.35 -3.40 -25.03
C LEU A 145 3.61 -4.25 -24.82
N SER A 146 3.76 -4.94 -23.68
CA SER A 146 4.86 -5.87 -23.42
C SER A 146 4.82 -7.12 -24.32
N ARG A 147 3.65 -7.43 -24.90
CA ARG A 147 3.39 -8.66 -25.69
C ARG A 147 3.66 -9.94 -24.91
N ALA A 148 3.53 -9.90 -23.57
CA ALA A 148 3.62 -11.12 -22.76
C ALA A 148 2.62 -12.17 -23.25
N ARG A 149 3.06 -13.43 -23.32
CA ARG A 149 2.26 -14.54 -23.88
C ARG A 149 1.02 -14.81 -23.03
N ARG A 150 1.16 -14.82 -21.71
CA ARG A 150 0.07 -14.91 -20.74
C ARG A 150 -0.03 -13.60 -19.97
N ARG A 151 -1.24 -13.07 -19.85
CA ARG A 151 -1.53 -11.80 -19.18
C ARG A 151 -2.68 -12.02 -18.22
N VAL A 152 -2.38 -11.96 -16.92
CA VAL A 152 -3.32 -12.22 -15.83
C VAL A 152 -3.63 -10.92 -15.09
N GLY A 153 -4.89 -10.65 -14.81
CA GLY A 153 -5.31 -9.45 -14.11
C GLY A 153 -6.79 -9.48 -13.72
N PHE A 154 -7.23 -8.42 -13.01
CA PHE A 154 -8.64 -8.22 -12.68
C PHE A 154 -9.36 -7.41 -13.77
N GLY A 155 -10.58 -7.79 -14.11
CA GLY A 155 -11.41 -7.04 -15.06
C GLY A 155 -12.27 -5.95 -14.44
N MET A 156 -12.17 -5.67 -13.15
CA MET A 156 -13.11 -4.85 -12.36
C MET A 156 -13.21 -3.39 -12.80
N ALA A 157 -12.18 -2.82 -13.40
CA ALA A 157 -12.19 -1.45 -13.91
C ALA A 157 -11.86 -1.41 -15.43
N GLY A 158 -12.28 -2.44 -16.14
CA GLY A 158 -12.15 -2.56 -17.59
C GLY A 158 -10.81 -3.12 -18.06
N GLY A 159 -10.67 -3.28 -19.39
CA GLY A 159 -9.48 -3.84 -20.03
C GLY A 159 -9.42 -5.37 -20.00
N GLY A 160 -10.47 -6.06 -19.55
CA GLY A 160 -10.56 -7.51 -19.57
C GLY A 160 -10.21 -8.15 -20.91
N PRO A 161 -10.62 -7.61 -22.05
CA PRO A 161 -10.23 -8.11 -23.38
C PRO A 161 -8.74 -8.07 -23.69
N LEU A 162 -7.95 -7.25 -23.01
CA LEU A 162 -6.49 -7.19 -23.14
C LEU A 162 -5.76 -8.31 -22.37
N LEU A 163 -6.48 -8.99 -21.47
CA LEU A 163 -5.98 -10.11 -20.68
C LEU A 163 -6.18 -11.43 -21.42
N THR A 164 -5.31 -12.42 -21.13
CA THR A 164 -5.56 -13.82 -21.52
C THR A 164 -6.37 -14.54 -20.46
N ASP A 165 -6.18 -14.14 -19.21
CA ASP A 165 -6.84 -14.70 -18.03
C ASP A 165 -7.39 -13.57 -17.15
N VAL A 166 -8.70 -13.46 -17.08
CA VAL A 166 -9.39 -12.53 -16.18
C VAL A 166 -9.70 -13.26 -14.88
N VAL A 167 -9.27 -12.67 -13.76
CA VAL A 167 -9.60 -13.15 -12.42
C VAL A 167 -10.73 -12.28 -11.84
N ALA A 168 -11.71 -12.91 -11.24
CA ALA A 168 -12.76 -12.19 -10.52
C ALA A 168 -12.16 -11.50 -9.29
N HIS A 169 -12.40 -10.18 -9.17
CA HIS A 169 -12.05 -9.44 -7.97
C HIS A 169 -13.12 -9.67 -6.90
N ASP A 170 -12.71 -9.96 -5.68
CA ASP A 170 -13.62 -10.11 -4.54
C ASP A 170 -13.46 -8.93 -3.59
N ALA A 171 -14.43 -8.02 -3.62
CA ALA A 171 -14.42 -6.83 -2.76
C ALA A 171 -14.62 -7.14 -1.27
N SER A 172 -15.04 -8.35 -0.91
CA SER A 172 -15.15 -8.80 0.48
C SER A 172 -13.84 -9.31 1.06
N ARG A 173 -12.84 -9.58 0.20
CA ARG A 173 -11.53 -10.10 0.62
C ARG A 173 -10.50 -8.99 0.76
N HIS A 174 -9.48 -9.30 1.56
CA HIS A 174 -8.32 -8.43 1.69
C HIS A 174 -7.56 -8.27 0.36
N VAL A 175 -6.96 -7.08 0.11
CA VAL A 175 -6.17 -6.81 -1.12
C VAL A 175 -5.06 -7.85 -1.32
N ALA A 176 -4.41 -8.28 -0.24
CA ALA A 176 -3.38 -9.32 -0.30
C ALA A 176 -3.93 -10.67 -0.78
N ALA A 177 -5.11 -11.08 -0.32
CA ALA A 177 -5.74 -12.33 -0.76
C ALA A 177 -6.17 -12.27 -2.23
N ASN A 178 -6.65 -11.12 -2.69
CA ASN A 178 -6.89 -10.89 -4.11
C ASN A 178 -5.60 -10.95 -4.93
N SER A 179 -4.50 -10.39 -4.43
CA SER A 179 -3.19 -10.47 -5.11
C SER A 179 -2.69 -11.93 -5.23
N LEU A 180 -2.89 -12.76 -4.20
CA LEU A 180 -2.58 -14.20 -4.26
C LEU A 180 -3.45 -14.92 -5.29
N ALA A 181 -4.74 -14.59 -5.41
CA ALA A 181 -5.63 -15.22 -6.40
C ALA A 181 -5.15 -14.99 -7.84
N LEU A 182 -4.53 -13.84 -8.14
CA LEU A 182 -3.87 -13.61 -9.44
C LEU A 182 -2.70 -14.57 -9.67
N VAL A 183 -1.87 -14.79 -8.65
CA VAL A 183 -0.74 -15.71 -8.72
C VAL A 183 -1.22 -17.14 -8.85
N GLU A 184 -2.23 -17.56 -8.08
CA GLU A 184 -2.84 -18.88 -8.21
C GLU A 184 -3.34 -19.11 -9.63
N ARG A 185 -4.05 -18.17 -10.21
CA ARG A 185 -4.49 -18.26 -11.61
C ARG A 185 -3.32 -18.31 -12.58
N ALA A 186 -2.29 -17.47 -12.39
CA ALA A 186 -1.13 -17.40 -13.26
C ALA A 186 -0.33 -18.70 -13.33
N PHE A 187 -0.34 -19.50 -12.27
CA PHE A 187 0.35 -20.76 -12.16
C PHE A 187 -0.57 -22.00 -12.13
N ASP A 188 -1.82 -21.83 -12.56
CA ASP A 188 -2.85 -22.87 -12.63
C ASP A 188 -3.00 -23.65 -11.30
N ARG A 189 -2.93 -22.91 -10.17
CA ARG A 189 -3.11 -23.44 -8.82
C ARG A 189 -4.58 -23.41 -8.41
N THR A 190 -4.93 -24.28 -7.48
CA THR A 190 -6.27 -24.27 -6.87
C THR A 190 -6.48 -22.96 -6.12
N PRO A 191 -7.64 -22.28 -6.28
CA PRO A 191 -7.95 -21.09 -5.53
C PRO A 191 -7.85 -21.33 -4.01
N GLY A 192 -7.17 -20.40 -3.31
CA GLY A 192 -6.93 -20.48 -1.87
C GLY A 192 -5.81 -21.45 -1.46
N SER A 193 -5.03 -21.98 -2.40
CA SER A 193 -3.92 -22.88 -2.11
C SER A 193 -2.65 -22.20 -1.63
N LEU A 194 -2.51 -20.88 -1.87
CA LEU A 194 -1.36 -20.12 -1.41
C LEU A 194 -1.64 -19.54 -0.01
N PRO A 195 -0.71 -19.69 0.95
CA PRO A 195 -0.90 -19.21 2.31
C PRO A 195 -0.94 -17.68 2.34
N ALA A 196 -1.96 -17.15 3.00
CA ALA A 196 -2.13 -15.72 3.26
C ALA A 196 -1.99 -15.44 4.76
N PRO A 197 -1.50 -14.25 5.18
CA PRO A 197 -1.56 -13.86 6.58
C PRO A 197 -3.00 -13.96 7.14
N PRO A 198 -3.18 -14.30 8.43
CA PRO A 198 -2.14 -14.37 9.48
C PRO A 198 -1.42 -15.72 9.63
N ALA A 199 -1.44 -16.62 8.64
CA ALA A 199 -0.73 -17.89 8.75
C ALA A 199 0.77 -17.67 9.06
N PRO A 200 1.32 -18.26 10.14
CA PRO A 200 2.70 -18.00 10.58
C PRO A 200 3.75 -18.28 9.51
N GLU A 201 3.56 -19.33 8.71
CA GLU A 201 4.46 -19.72 7.62
C GLU A 201 4.52 -18.69 6.50
N ALA A 202 3.49 -17.86 6.36
CA ALA A 202 3.43 -16.81 5.35
C ALA A 202 4.08 -15.49 5.81
N LEU A 203 4.15 -15.23 7.11
CA LEU A 203 4.52 -13.91 7.63
C LEU A 203 5.88 -13.40 7.15
N ALA A 204 6.87 -14.29 7.00
CA ALA A 204 8.21 -13.90 6.55
C ALA A 204 8.20 -13.34 5.12
N GLU A 205 7.38 -13.90 4.22
CA GLU A 205 7.26 -13.47 2.83
C GLU A 205 6.55 -12.11 2.67
N TRP A 206 5.79 -11.71 3.69
CA TRP A 206 5.08 -10.43 3.70
C TRP A 206 5.86 -9.31 4.37
N ARG A 207 6.98 -9.63 5.01
CA ARG A 207 7.85 -8.62 5.65
C ARG A 207 8.73 -7.93 4.60
N LEU A 208 8.97 -6.65 4.82
CA LEU A 208 9.94 -5.90 4.06
C LEU A 208 11.34 -6.21 4.60
N PRO A 209 12.27 -6.73 3.78
CA PRO A 209 13.65 -6.93 4.21
C PRO A 209 14.33 -5.57 4.35
N LEU A 210 14.64 -5.17 5.57
CA LEU A 210 15.29 -3.90 5.86
C LEU A 210 16.81 -4.12 5.95
N PRO A 211 17.63 -3.52 5.06
CA PRO A 211 19.08 -3.61 5.12
C PRO A 211 19.62 -2.99 6.41
N GLU A 212 20.70 -3.55 6.95
CA GLU A 212 21.34 -3.05 8.17
C GLU A 212 21.77 -1.58 8.05
N ARG A 213 22.26 -1.17 6.87
CA ARG A 213 22.56 0.24 6.58
C ARG A 213 21.38 1.17 6.82
N ALA A 214 20.15 0.73 6.50
CA ALA A 214 18.95 1.54 6.71
C ALA A 214 18.58 1.61 8.20
N ALA A 215 18.73 0.51 8.92
CA ALA A 215 18.54 0.47 10.38
C ALA A 215 19.58 1.38 11.10
N SER A 216 20.83 1.36 10.65
CA SER A 216 21.90 2.23 11.17
C SER A 216 21.65 3.70 10.85
N ALA A 217 21.29 4.03 9.59
CA ALA A 217 20.95 5.40 9.19
C ALA A 217 19.74 5.95 9.95
N ALA A 218 18.71 5.12 10.18
CA ALA A 218 17.56 5.49 11.00
C ALA A 218 17.96 5.80 12.45
N GLY A 219 18.85 4.97 13.03
CA GLY A 219 19.40 5.22 14.37
C GLY A 219 20.17 6.53 14.45
N ALA A 220 21.03 6.79 13.49
CA ALA A 220 21.82 8.03 13.41
C ALA A 220 20.91 9.27 13.27
N ALA A 221 19.93 9.22 12.38
CA ALA A 221 18.96 10.32 12.19
C ALA A 221 18.17 10.61 13.48
N LEU A 222 17.67 9.59 14.15
CA LEU A 222 16.96 9.76 15.43
C LEU A 222 17.88 10.28 16.55
N ALA A 223 19.13 9.80 16.64
CA ALA A 223 20.09 10.27 17.63
C ALA A 223 20.45 11.74 17.41
N GLN A 224 20.64 12.15 16.14
CA GLN A 224 20.86 13.55 15.79
C GLN A 224 19.70 14.45 16.22
N LEU A 225 18.46 14.02 15.93
CA LEU A 225 17.24 14.76 16.34
C LEU A 225 17.06 14.82 17.85
N ALA A 226 17.57 13.82 18.57
CA ALA A 226 17.54 13.75 20.04
C ALA A 226 18.69 14.52 20.73
N GLY A 227 19.59 15.17 19.98
CA GLY A 227 20.74 15.88 20.56
C GLY A 227 21.84 14.94 21.07
N GLY A 228 21.95 13.72 20.51
CA GLY A 228 23.02 12.76 20.78
C GLY A 228 22.55 11.48 21.50
N THR A 229 21.68 11.59 22.50
CA THR A 229 21.18 10.42 23.26
C THR A 229 19.78 10.04 22.81
N LEU A 230 19.64 8.84 22.25
CA LEU A 230 18.35 8.34 21.80
C LEU A 230 17.46 7.98 23.01
N PRO A 231 16.20 8.48 23.09
CA PRO A 231 15.27 8.06 24.13
C PRO A 231 15.05 6.55 24.11
N ALA A 232 14.96 5.95 25.31
CA ALA A 232 14.82 4.49 25.47
C ALA A 232 13.52 3.94 24.85
N ARG A 233 12.48 4.76 24.78
CA ARG A 233 11.17 4.39 24.23
C ARG A 233 10.72 5.42 23.21
N LEU A 234 10.26 4.92 22.07
CA LEU A 234 9.74 5.74 20.96
C LEU A 234 8.35 5.26 20.58
N ILE A 235 7.42 6.18 20.38
CA ILE A 235 6.15 5.92 19.69
C ILE A 235 6.09 6.74 18.41
N GLY A 236 5.68 6.11 17.31
CA GLY A 236 5.46 6.80 16.04
C GLY A 236 4.09 7.48 16.02
N LEU A 237 4.02 8.67 15.45
CA LEU A 237 2.77 9.39 15.22
C LEU A 237 2.73 9.92 13.78
N HIS A 238 1.73 9.47 13.02
CA HIS A 238 1.46 9.93 11.67
C HIS A 238 0.04 10.49 11.59
N ALA A 239 -0.09 11.80 11.80
CA ALA A 239 -1.38 12.49 11.84
C ALA A 239 -1.90 12.90 10.45
N ALA A 240 -1.04 12.81 9.44
CA ALA A 240 -1.38 13.18 8.06
C ALA A 240 -2.07 12.03 7.30
N GLY A 241 -2.50 12.31 6.10
CA GLY A 241 -3.08 11.31 5.22
C GLY A 241 -3.29 11.86 3.82
N GLY A 242 -3.07 11.05 2.80
CA GLY A 242 -3.09 11.50 1.42
C GLY A 242 -4.46 12.00 0.90
N ARG A 243 -5.53 11.94 1.69
CA ARG A 243 -6.86 12.48 1.38
C ARG A 243 -7.57 12.89 2.66
N GLN A 244 -8.08 14.13 2.67
CA GLN A 244 -8.79 14.73 3.81
C GLN A 244 -9.91 13.82 4.36
N ILE A 245 -10.67 13.17 3.48
CA ILE A 245 -11.74 12.24 3.86
C ILE A 245 -11.30 11.09 4.77
N LYS A 246 -10.00 10.81 4.87
CA LYS A 246 -9.39 9.74 5.68
C LYS A 246 -8.61 10.28 6.88
N GLN A 247 -8.55 11.60 7.05
CA GLN A 247 -7.78 12.25 8.13
C GLN A 247 -8.65 12.42 9.37
N TRP A 248 -8.26 11.76 10.45
CA TRP A 248 -8.74 12.08 11.79
C TRP A 248 -8.13 13.42 12.22
N ALA A 249 -8.84 14.18 13.05
CA ALA A 249 -8.40 15.52 13.43
C ALA A 249 -6.98 15.53 14.02
N PRO A 250 -6.05 16.36 13.51
CA PRO A 250 -4.66 16.41 13.99
C PRO A 250 -4.55 16.72 15.48
N GLU A 251 -5.46 17.53 16.02
CA GLU A 251 -5.54 17.88 17.44
C GLU A 251 -5.84 16.65 18.30
N ARG A 252 -6.68 15.75 17.80
CA ARG A 252 -6.98 14.48 18.49
C ARG A 252 -5.81 13.51 18.43
N PHE A 253 -5.06 13.49 17.31
CA PHE A 253 -3.80 12.75 17.23
C PHE A 253 -2.78 13.28 18.26
N ALA A 254 -2.66 14.62 18.39
CA ALA A 254 -1.78 15.23 19.39
C ALA A 254 -2.18 14.85 20.81
N GLN A 255 -3.49 14.91 21.14
CA GLN A 255 -4.00 14.52 22.46
C GLN A 255 -3.74 13.03 22.77
N ALA A 256 -3.99 12.13 21.80
CA ALA A 256 -3.73 10.71 21.98
C ALA A 256 -2.23 10.43 22.13
N GLY A 257 -1.39 11.06 21.30
CA GLY A 257 0.07 10.96 21.35
C GLY A 257 0.63 11.47 22.68
N LEU A 258 0.13 12.60 23.18
CA LEU A 258 0.49 13.17 24.49
C LEU A 258 0.22 12.18 25.64
N ARG A 259 -0.98 11.61 25.67
CA ARG A 259 -1.37 10.67 26.73
C ARG A 259 -0.51 9.42 26.70
N LEU A 260 -0.33 8.83 25.51
CA LEU A 260 0.50 7.63 25.33
C LEU A 260 1.97 7.90 25.66
N ALA A 261 2.52 9.04 25.24
CA ALA A 261 3.91 9.40 25.55
C ALA A 261 4.15 9.50 27.05
N ARG A 262 3.23 10.12 27.80
CA ARG A 262 3.32 10.22 29.27
C ARG A 262 3.18 8.87 29.96
N GLU A 263 2.22 8.06 29.54
CA GLU A 263 1.97 6.74 30.14
C GLU A 263 3.11 5.73 29.90
N LEU A 264 3.69 5.77 28.70
CA LEU A 264 4.76 4.87 28.30
C LEU A 264 6.17 5.41 28.64
N GLY A 265 6.28 6.66 29.07
CA GLY A 265 7.58 7.34 29.22
C GLY A 265 8.36 7.39 27.91
N ALA A 266 7.69 7.69 26.80
CA ALA A 266 8.24 7.61 25.46
C ALA A 266 8.37 8.99 24.82
N ALA A 267 9.35 9.15 23.93
CA ALA A 267 9.38 10.28 22.97
C ALA A 267 8.51 9.97 21.75
N VAL A 268 7.99 11.03 21.11
CA VAL A 268 7.12 10.92 19.96
C VAL A 268 7.90 11.19 18.67
N VAL A 269 7.94 10.22 17.78
CA VAL A 269 8.51 10.36 16.43
C VAL A 269 7.41 10.84 15.49
N LEU A 270 7.54 12.05 14.97
CA LEU A 270 6.58 12.68 14.06
C LEU A 270 6.95 12.40 12.62
N THR A 271 6.02 11.81 11.86
CA THR A 271 6.20 11.47 10.46
C THR A 271 5.19 12.20 9.57
N GLY A 272 5.55 12.43 8.31
CA GLY A 272 4.72 13.08 7.30
C GLY A 272 5.47 13.24 5.99
N GLY A 273 4.77 13.49 4.89
CA GLY A 273 5.36 13.95 3.63
C GLY A 273 5.76 15.43 3.72
N PRO A 274 6.49 15.95 2.72
CA PRO A 274 6.82 17.38 2.66
C PRO A 274 5.57 18.28 2.68
N GLU A 275 4.49 17.83 2.05
CA GLU A 275 3.21 18.53 1.98
C GLU A 275 2.43 18.58 3.31
N ASP A 276 2.80 17.76 4.28
CA ASP A 276 2.09 17.63 5.56
C ASP A 276 2.65 18.56 6.63
N ALA A 277 3.56 19.49 6.28
CA ALA A 277 4.30 20.33 7.22
C ALA A 277 3.39 21.05 8.23
N SER A 278 2.29 21.69 7.77
CA SER A 278 1.37 22.44 8.64
C SER A 278 0.67 21.56 9.67
N ILE A 279 0.32 20.33 9.30
CA ILE A 279 -0.29 19.34 10.21
C ILE A 279 0.73 18.92 11.27
N VAL A 280 1.95 18.62 10.83
CA VAL A 280 3.03 18.19 11.74
C VAL A 280 3.43 19.31 12.68
N ASP A 281 3.51 20.57 12.19
CA ASP A 281 3.79 21.75 13.02
C ASP A 281 2.79 21.91 14.17
N GLY A 282 1.48 21.81 13.87
CA GLY A 282 0.43 21.90 14.89
C GLY A 282 0.53 20.80 15.95
N VAL A 283 0.74 19.55 15.51
CA VAL A 283 0.90 18.40 16.42
C VAL A 283 2.16 18.54 17.26
N GLU A 284 3.27 18.93 16.65
CA GLU A 284 4.55 19.10 17.35
C GLU A 284 4.47 20.20 18.40
N LEU A 285 3.88 21.34 18.05
CA LEU A 285 3.69 22.46 18.98
C LEU A 285 2.89 22.04 20.22
N ALA A 286 1.76 21.35 20.02
CA ALA A 286 0.92 20.87 21.11
C ALA A 286 1.66 19.91 22.04
N LEU A 287 2.45 18.99 21.49
CA LEU A 287 3.25 18.04 22.27
C LEU A 287 4.37 18.71 23.04
N LYS A 288 5.12 19.63 22.42
CA LYS A 288 6.20 20.39 23.06
C LYS A 288 5.70 21.31 24.19
N GLN A 289 4.57 21.99 23.98
CA GLN A 289 3.94 22.81 25.03
C GLN A 289 3.52 21.97 26.24
N ALA A 290 3.20 20.70 26.03
CA ALA A 290 2.86 19.77 27.10
C ALA A 290 4.09 19.03 27.69
N GLY A 291 5.32 19.41 27.32
CA GLY A 291 6.58 18.87 27.84
C GLY A 291 6.98 17.49 27.28
N VAL A 292 6.40 17.08 26.15
CA VAL A 292 6.75 15.81 25.49
C VAL A 292 7.90 16.01 24.52
N THR A 293 8.92 15.14 24.60
CA THR A 293 10.03 15.11 23.65
C THR A 293 9.54 14.63 22.27
N THR A 294 9.81 15.42 21.23
CA THR A 294 9.45 15.10 19.84
C THR A 294 10.69 14.93 18.98
N LEU A 295 10.65 13.94 18.09
CA LEU A 295 11.67 13.69 17.06
C LEU A 295 11.01 13.79 15.69
N ARG A 296 11.21 14.90 15.00
CA ARG A 296 10.55 15.15 13.71
C ARG A 296 11.38 14.61 12.55
N VAL A 297 10.90 13.54 11.91
CA VAL A 297 11.49 12.96 10.69
C VAL A 297 10.73 13.32 9.42
N GLN A 298 9.69 14.15 9.52
CA GLN A 298 8.86 14.58 8.41
C GLN A 298 9.70 15.27 7.32
N GLY A 299 9.65 14.72 6.08
CA GLY A 299 10.33 15.29 4.91
C GLY A 299 11.87 15.25 4.94
N THR A 300 12.48 14.64 5.95
CA THR A 300 13.94 14.62 6.14
C THR A 300 14.60 13.29 5.78
N VAL A 301 13.81 12.24 5.61
CA VAL A 301 14.30 10.88 5.33
C VAL A 301 13.56 10.26 4.15
N ASP A 302 14.23 9.37 3.43
CA ASP A 302 13.63 8.54 2.41
C ASP A 302 12.74 7.42 3.03
N LEU A 303 12.00 6.71 2.19
CA LEU A 303 11.09 5.66 2.66
C LEU A 303 11.81 4.47 3.31
N VAL A 304 13.03 4.18 2.91
CA VAL A 304 13.81 3.06 3.45
C VAL A 304 14.31 3.41 4.85
N ILE A 305 14.78 4.64 5.05
CA ILE A 305 15.17 5.14 6.37
C ILE A 305 13.93 5.29 7.25
N LEU A 306 12.80 5.79 6.72
CA LEU A 306 11.54 5.85 7.44
C LEU A 306 11.10 4.46 7.93
N ALA A 307 11.26 3.43 7.12
CA ALA A 307 10.99 2.04 7.54
C ALA A 307 11.86 1.63 8.74
N GLY A 308 13.15 2.02 8.72
CA GLY A 308 14.08 1.81 9.84
C GLY A 308 13.68 2.59 11.10
N VAL A 309 13.22 3.83 10.94
CA VAL A 309 12.69 4.66 12.04
C VAL A 309 11.45 4.02 12.66
N LEU A 310 10.49 3.62 11.83
CA LEU A 310 9.27 2.96 12.29
C LEU A 310 9.57 1.66 13.03
N ARG A 311 10.52 0.86 12.55
CA ARG A 311 10.94 -0.39 13.22
C ARG A 311 11.47 -0.17 14.65
N ARG A 312 11.96 1.02 14.97
CA ARG A 312 12.43 1.38 16.32
C ARG A 312 11.30 1.87 17.25
N CYS A 313 10.12 2.16 16.71
CA CYS A 313 8.97 2.56 17.50
C CYS A 313 8.30 1.34 18.13
N GLN A 314 7.86 1.46 19.39
CA GLN A 314 7.09 0.43 20.09
C GLN A 314 5.72 0.20 19.44
N LEU A 315 5.14 1.27 18.92
CA LEU A 315 3.93 1.26 18.11
C LEU A 315 3.87 2.50 17.20
N LEU A 316 3.05 2.44 16.16
CA LEU A 316 2.67 3.59 15.36
C LEU A 316 1.19 3.92 15.57
N LEU A 317 0.89 5.16 15.93
CA LEU A 317 -0.47 5.73 15.90
C LEU A 317 -0.67 6.47 14.57
N THR A 318 -1.72 6.10 13.81
CA THR A 318 -1.94 6.64 12.46
C THR A 318 -3.40 6.51 12.03
N GLY A 319 -3.72 7.04 10.84
CA GLY A 319 -4.92 6.69 10.08
C GLY A 319 -4.66 5.57 9.07
N ASP A 320 -5.65 5.29 8.22
CA ASP A 320 -5.49 4.39 7.07
C ASP A 320 -4.62 5.04 5.99
N THR A 321 -3.31 4.83 6.06
CA THR A 321 -2.27 5.51 5.26
C THR A 321 -1.17 4.56 4.81
N GLY A 322 -0.31 5.02 3.88
CA GLY A 322 0.88 4.28 3.47
C GLY A 322 1.84 3.92 4.62
N PRO A 323 2.19 4.85 5.50
CA PRO A 323 3.00 4.59 6.71
C PRO A 323 2.43 3.52 7.65
N MET A 324 1.12 3.34 7.71
CA MET A 324 0.49 2.22 8.44
C MET A 324 1.00 0.87 7.91
N HIS A 325 0.95 0.69 6.60
CA HIS A 325 1.42 -0.54 5.96
C HIS A 325 2.95 -0.69 6.04
N LEU A 326 3.68 0.43 5.97
CA LEU A 326 5.13 0.42 6.10
C LEU A 326 5.57 -0.02 7.50
N ALA A 327 4.94 0.51 8.55
CA ALA A 327 5.16 0.09 9.93
C ALA A 327 4.89 -1.41 10.10
N ALA A 328 3.74 -1.87 9.62
CA ALA A 328 3.40 -3.29 9.64
C ALA A 328 4.43 -4.14 8.89
N ALA A 329 4.87 -3.71 7.70
CA ALA A 329 5.83 -4.45 6.88
C ALA A 329 7.20 -4.65 7.56
N VAL A 330 7.58 -3.78 8.49
CA VAL A 330 8.79 -3.93 9.31
C VAL A 330 8.54 -4.52 10.71
N GLY A 331 7.29 -4.92 10.99
CA GLY A 331 6.91 -5.58 12.24
C GLY A 331 6.58 -4.63 13.39
N THR A 332 6.37 -3.35 13.12
CA THR A 332 5.96 -2.37 14.13
C THR A 332 4.46 -2.49 14.39
N PRO A 333 4.03 -2.66 15.64
CA PRO A 333 2.62 -2.66 16.02
C PRO A 333 1.90 -1.37 15.64
N VAL A 334 0.63 -1.46 15.25
CA VAL A 334 -0.12 -0.33 14.70
C VAL A 334 -1.45 -0.12 15.42
N VAL A 335 -1.73 1.13 15.79
CA VAL A 335 -3.08 1.59 16.13
C VAL A 335 -3.56 2.53 15.03
N ALA A 336 -4.60 2.15 14.32
CA ALA A 336 -5.07 2.91 13.17
C ALA A 336 -6.52 3.34 13.30
N VAL A 337 -6.77 4.63 13.04
CA VAL A 337 -8.12 5.19 12.99
C VAL A 337 -8.67 5.02 11.59
N PHE A 338 -9.79 4.34 11.47
CA PHE A 338 -10.49 4.10 10.21
C PHE A 338 -11.83 4.84 10.18
N GLY A 339 -12.08 5.52 9.08
CA GLY A 339 -13.37 6.15 8.78
C GLY A 339 -14.05 5.45 7.60
N PRO A 340 -13.98 6.02 6.38
CA PRO A 340 -14.69 5.51 5.22
C PRO A 340 -14.09 4.23 4.62
N SER A 341 -12.84 3.89 4.94
CA SER A 341 -12.13 2.71 4.40
C SER A 341 -12.65 1.41 5.00
N MET A 342 -12.67 0.35 4.20
CA MET A 342 -13.10 -0.99 4.61
C MET A 342 -11.98 -1.70 5.38
N PRO A 343 -12.11 -1.97 6.69
CA PRO A 343 -11.06 -2.60 7.48
C PRO A 343 -10.65 -3.97 6.93
N TRP A 344 -11.63 -4.82 6.59
CA TRP A 344 -11.33 -6.16 6.05
C TRP A 344 -10.51 -6.17 4.76
N ARG A 345 -10.45 -5.03 4.02
CA ARG A 345 -9.66 -4.90 2.80
C ARG A 345 -8.26 -4.37 3.04
N TYR A 346 -8.07 -3.52 4.06
CA TYR A 346 -6.88 -2.68 4.21
C TYR A 346 -6.20 -2.75 5.57
N THR A 347 -6.64 -3.62 6.50
CA THR A 347 -5.94 -3.76 7.78
C THR A 347 -4.49 -4.23 7.59
N PRO A 348 -3.55 -3.85 8.46
CA PRO A 348 -2.23 -4.45 8.48
C PRO A 348 -2.29 -5.96 8.69
N LEU A 349 -1.52 -6.75 7.92
CA LEU A 349 -1.59 -8.21 7.97
C LEU A 349 -0.54 -8.87 8.84
N ILE A 350 0.60 -8.22 9.04
CA ILE A 350 1.83 -8.89 9.53
C ILE A 350 2.36 -8.32 10.83
N ALA A 351 1.66 -7.37 11.41
CA ALA A 351 1.97 -6.83 12.72
C ALA A 351 0.73 -6.87 13.61
N GLU A 352 0.97 -6.95 14.91
CA GLU A 352 -0.08 -6.74 15.89
C GLU A 352 -0.72 -5.37 15.66
N HIS A 353 -2.04 -5.31 15.64
CA HIS A 353 -2.72 -4.06 15.35
C HIS A 353 -4.05 -3.92 16.08
N ARG A 354 -4.51 -2.67 16.20
CA ARG A 354 -5.86 -2.31 16.63
C ARG A 354 -6.43 -1.31 15.62
N ILE A 355 -7.62 -1.60 15.13
CA ILE A 355 -8.38 -0.67 14.26
C ILE A 355 -9.46 -0.02 15.13
N VAL A 356 -9.39 1.30 15.23
CA VAL A 356 -10.37 2.11 15.98
C VAL A 356 -11.30 2.79 14.99
N ARG A 357 -12.58 2.51 15.09
CA ARG A 357 -13.64 3.06 14.24
C ARG A 357 -14.98 3.07 14.97
N ILE A 358 -15.91 3.80 14.44
CA ILE A 358 -17.33 3.70 14.86
C ILE A 358 -18.17 3.10 13.74
N ASP A 359 -19.25 2.44 14.15
CA ASP A 359 -20.24 1.92 13.21
C ASP A 359 -21.30 2.98 12.92
N LEU A 360 -21.43 3.33 11.63
CA LEU A 360 -22.48 4.17 11.12
C LEU A 360 -23.15 3.47 9.93
N PRO A 361 -24.44 3.72 9.67
CA PRO A 361 -25.12 3.13 8.51
C PRO A 361 -24.44 3.40 7.17
N CYS A 362 -23.66 4.47 7.08
CA CYS A 362 -22.93 4.86 5.87
C CYS A 362 -21.43 4.52 5.89
N SER A 363 -20.91 3.93 6.97
CA SER A 363 -19.48 3.63 7.12
C SER A 363 -19.26 2.16 7.51
N PRO A 364 -18.31 1.46 6.87
CA PRO A 364 -17.39 1.94 5.84
C PRO A 364 -18.03 2.01 4.45
N CYS A 365 -17.86 3.12 3.73
CA CYS A 365 -18.42 3.30 2.39
C CYS A 365 -17.43 3.13 1.24
N ASN A 366 -16.13 3.16 1.53
CA ASN A 366 -15.02 3.10 0.57
C ASN A 366 -15.04 4.19 -0.54
N ARG A 367 -15.83 5.25 -0.36
CA ARG A 367 -15.97 6.36 -1.35
C ARG A 367 -14.84 7.39 -1.17
N ILE A 368 -13.59 6.92 -1.29
CA ILE A 368 -12.39 7.73 -1.01
C ILE A 368 -12.07 8.71 -2.15
N ARG A 369 -12.23 8.28 -3.40
CA ARG A 369 -11.91 9.12 -4.58
C ARG A 369 -13.01 10.14 -4.90
N ARG A 370 -14.24 9.79 -4.59
CA ARG A 370 -15.45 10.63 -4.79
C ARG A 370 -16.30 10.56 -3.54
N PRO A 371 -15.93 11.31 -2.48
CA PRO A 371 -16.67 11.32 -1.23
C PRO A 371 -18.08 11.86 -1.45
N PRO A 372 -19.06 11.45 -0.62
CA PRO A 372 -20.37 12.07 -0.59
C PRO A 372 -20.23 13.57 -0.26
N GLU A 373 -21.08 14.43 -0.84
CA GLU A 373 -21.06 15.89 -0.62
C GLU A 373 -21.07 16.27 0.87
N ARG A 374 -21.90 15.55 1.65
CA ARG A 374 -21.99 15.71 3.10
C ARG A 374 -20.70 15.39 3.88
N CYS A 375 -19.69 14.85 3.24
CA CYS A 375 -18.39 14.50 3.85
C CYS A 375 -17.25 15.37 3.32
N VAL A 376 -17.56 16.44 2.58
CA VAL A 376 -16.57 17.32 1.97
C VAL A 376 -16.44 18.62 2.78
N GLY A 377 -15.21 19.08 2.99
CA GLY A 377 -14.93 20.36 3.65
C GLY A 377 -14.86 20.30 5.19
N HIS A 378 -15.08 19.14 5.79
CA HIS A 378 -14.94 18.92 7.23
C HIS A 378 -14.46 17.48 7.52
N VAL A 379 -14.18 17.18 8.79
CA VAL A 379 -13.90 15.81 9.23
C VAL A 379 -15.19 15.00 9.13
N PRO A 380 -15.22 13.87 8.38
CA PRO A 380 -16.43 13.06 8.24
C PRO A 380 -16.91 12.48 9.58
N ASP A 381 -18.22 12.32 9.76
CA ASP A 381 -18.84 11.81 10.99
C ASP A 381 -18.23 10.49 11.48
N CYS A 382 -17.85 9.60 10.53
CA CYS A 382 -17.22 8.32 10.84
C CYS A 382 -15.80 8.44 11.43
N LEU A 383 -15.15 9.59 11.27
CA LEU A 383 -13.90 9.94 11.93
C LEU A 383 -14.14 10.85 13.14
N GLU A 384 -15.08 11.79 13.01
CA GLU A 384 -15.46 12.70 14.10
C GLU A 384 -15.94 11.93 15.34
N GLY A 385 -16.70 10.86 15.16
CA GLY A 385 -17.18 10.02 16.25
C GLY A 385 -16.11 9.16 16.95
N VAL A 386 -14.90 9.03 16.36
CA VAL A 386 -13.81 8.31 17.03
C VAL A 386 -13.21 9.21 18.12
N THR A 387 -13.30 8.77 19.37
CA THR A 387 -12.80 9.52 20.53
C THR A 387 -11.33 9.25 20.81
N VAL A 388 -10.65 10.22 21.42
CA VAL A 388 -9.26 10.06 21.93
C VAL A 388 -9.17 8.92 22.94
N ASP A 389 -10.18 8.78 23.82
CA ASP A 389 -10.22 7.71 24.83
C ASP A 389 -10.22 6.32 24.19
N ALA A 390 -11.01 6.12 23.13
CA ALA A 390 -11.05 4.85 22.41
C ALA A 390 -9.70 4.50 21.77
N VAL A 391 -9.03 5.50 21.17
CA VAL A 391 -7.71 5.32 20.56
C VAL A 391 -6.63 5.00 21.61
N VAL A 392 -6.63 5.71 22.73
CA VAL A 392 -5.68 5.47 23.83
C VAL A 392 -5.94 4.11 24.49
N ALA A 393 -7.19 3.71 24.69
CA ALA A 393 -7.54 2.39 25.21
C ALA A 393 -7.02 1.27 24.29
N ALA A 394 -7.27 1.37 22.98
CA ALA A 394 -6.78 0.41 22.02
C ALA A 394 -5.24 0.32 21.99
N ALA A 395 -4.56 1.46 22.15
CA ALA A 395 -3.09 1.50 22.21
C ALA A 395 -2.54 0.85 23.49
N ARG A 396 -3.21 1.04 24.63
CA ARG A 396 -2.85 0.36 25.90
C ARG A 396 -3.04 -1.15 25.81
N GLU A 397 -4.15 -1.60 25.28
CA GLU A 397 -4.40 -3.03 25.04
C GLU A 397 -3.32 -3.63 24.15
N LEU A 398 -2.97 -2.94 23.06
CA LEU A 398 -1.92 -3.40 22.17
C LEU A 398 -0.57 -3.44 22.90
N ALA A 399 -0.20 -2.38 23.61
CA ALA A 399 1.06 -2.31 24.34
C ALA A 399 1.17 -3.41 25.41
N ALA A 400 0.08 -3.78 26.07
CA ALA A 400 0.05 -4.86 27.06
C ALA A 400 0.29 -6.25 26.45
N THR A 401 0.00 -6.46 25.16
CA THR A 401 0.27 -7.73 24.48
C THR A 401 1.71 -7.85 23.98
N LEU A 402 2.43 -6.74 23.93
CA LEU A 402 3.81 -6.72 23.43
C LEU A 402 4.77 -7.15 24.53
N THR A 403 5.56 -8.17 24.26
CA THR A 403 6.70 -8.50 25.12
C THR A 403 7.64 -7.30 25.15
N PRO A 404 8.22 -6.91 26.32
CA PRO A 404 9.18 -5.82 26.34
C PRO A 404 10.26 -6.04 25.29
N LEU A 405 10.38 -5.12 24.34
CA LEU A 405 11.44 -5.17 23.35
C LEU A 405 12.77 -5.16 24.11
N SER A 406 13.43 -6.31 24.18
CA SER A 406 14.85 -6.32 24.51
C SER A 406 15.53 -5.40 23.49
N VAL A 407 16.23 -4.39 23.96
CA VAL A 407 17.03 -3.48 23.15
C VAL A 407 17.95 -4.34 22.27
N ARG A 408 17.57 -4.49 20.99
CA ARG A 408 18.39 -5.14 19.97
C ARG A 408 19.06 -4.09 19.10
#